data_74f0cdfb719b1c45299252a00b598df7
#
_entry.id   74f0cdfb719b1c45299252a00b598df7
#
_cell.length_a   1.000
_cell.length_b   1.000
_cell.length_c   1.000
_cell.angle_alpha   90.00
_cell.angle_beta   90.00
_cell.angle_gamma   90.00
#
_symmetry.space_group_name_H-M   'P 1'
#
loop_
_entity.id
_entity.type
_entity.pdbx_description
1 polymer ?
#
loop_
_entity_poly.entity_id
_entity_poly.type
_entity_poly.pdbx_seq_one_letter_code
_entity_poly.pdbx_strand_id
1 'polypeptide(L)'
;MNIFYFSECPITSAKAQPDKMLVKMPLETAQMLCTAHRIVGSEDYCNKHDLYKKAYWNHPCTVWARECSANYLWLYAHFLALGNEYKFRYGREHASITKLKMPLVRLPANIKLSYKRTPVAQAMPHEYKNDDPIKAYRDYCTH
;
A
#
# COMPACT_ATOMS: atom_id res chain seq x y z
N MET A 1 4.87 -9.49 -0.43
CA MET A 1 4.46 -8.10 -0.70
C MET A 1 3.24 -8.11 -1.62
N ASN A 2 2.18 -7.41 -1.28
CA ASN A 2 0.96 -7.37 -2.10
C ASN A 2 0.11 -6.17 -1.68
N ILE A 3 -0.89 -5.82 -2.47
CA ILE A 3 -1.87 -4.78 -2.13
C ILE A 3 -3.21 -5.42 -1.74
N PHE A 4 -3.59 -6.53 -2.37
CA PHE A 4 -4.91 -7.16 -2.22
C PHE A 4 -6.03 -6.17 -2.54
N TYR A 5 -6.09 -5.80 -3.83
CA TYR A 5 -7.00 -4.78 -4.35
C TYR A 5 -8.40 -5.37 -4.56
N PHE A 6 -9.21 -5.36 -3.52
CA PHE A 6 -10.57 -5.94 -3.54
C PHE A 6 -11.66 -4.94 -3.91
N SER A 7 -11.34 -3.66 -4.00
CA SER A 7 -12.26 -2.60 -4.39
C SER A 7 -11.47 -1.39 -4.89
N GLU A 8 -12.10 -0.57 -5.73
CA GLU A 8 -11.53 0.72 -6.11
C GLU A 8 -11.51 1.71 -4.94
N CYS A 9 -12.41 1.52 -3.98
CA CYS A 9 -12.44 2.31 -2.75
C CYS A 9 -11.43 1.74 -1.74
N PRO A 10 -10.43 2.52 -1.30
CA PRO A 10 -9.41 2.01 -0.38
C PRO A 10 -9.99 1.56 0.97
N ILE A 11 -11.06 2.19 1.43
CA ILE A 11 -11.72 1.82 2.68
C ILE A 11 -12.42 0.47 2.53
N THR A 12 -13.20 0.29 1.47
CA THR A 12 -13.91 -0.95 1.18
C THR A 12 -12.93 -2.10 0.96
N SER A 13 -11.83 -1.83 0.25
CA SER A 13 -10.78 -2.84 0.02
C SER A 13 -10.15 -3.29 1.34
N ALA A 14 -9.90 -2.37 2.27
CA ALA A 14 -9.36 -2.71 3.59
C ALA A 14 -10.34 -3.57 4.40
N LYS A 15 -11.63 -3.21 4.40
CA LYS A 15 -12.66 -3.97 5.11
C LYS A 15 -12.85 -5.39 4.58
N ALA A 16 -12.54 -5.61 3.31
CA ALA A 16 -12.66 -6.93 2.67
C ALA A 16 -11.51 -7.87 3.01
N GLN A 17 -10.47 -7.41 3.71
CA GLN A 17 -9.31 -8.24 4.04
C GLN A 17 -9.63 -9.25 5.14
N PRO A 18 -9.28 -10.54 4.95
CA PRO A 18 -9.36 -11.53 6.01
C PRO A 18 -8.42 -11.19 7.17
N ASP A 19 -8.74 -11.68 8.37
CA ASP A 19 -7.97 -11.38 9.58
C ASP A 19 -6.47 -11.64 9.43
N LYS A 20 -6.08 -12.78 8.87
CA LYS A 20 -4.66 -13.11 8.74
C LYS A 20 -3.90 -12.19 7.79
N MET A 21 -4.58 -11.57 6.83
CA MET A 21 -3.98 -10.56 5.97
C MET A 21 -3.91 -9.23 6.69
N LEU A 22 -4.99 -8.84 7.35
CA LEU A 22 -5.09 -7.55 8.03
C LEU A 22 -4.02 -7.35 9.10
N VAL A 23 -3.59 -8.42 9.76
CA VAL A 23 -2.55 -8.34 10.80
C VAL A 23 -1.21 -7.86 10.23
N LYS A 24 -0.86 -8.28 9.02
CA LYS A 24 0.44 -7.99 8.40
C LYS A 24 0.42 -6.84 7.39
N MET A 25 -0.73 -6.56 6.78
CA MET A 25 -0.80 -5.61 5.67
C MET A 25 -0.52 -4.16 6.04
N PRO A 26 -0.83 -3.64 7.23
CA PRO A 26 -0.36 -2.30 7.58
C PRO A 26 1.16 -2.15 7.52
N LEU A 27 1.92 -3.14 7.97
CA LEU A 27 3.38 -3.11 7.86
C LEU A 27 3.84 -3.16 6.40
N GLU A 28 3.31 -4.10 5.61
CA GLU A 28 3.73 -4.26 4.21
C GLU A 28 3.37 -3.03 3.38
N THR A 29 2.20 -2.45 3.61
CA THR A 29 1.79 -1.21 2.92
C THR A 29 2.69 -0.05 3.32
N ALA A 30 3.02 0.07 4.60
CA ALA A 30 3.99 1.07 5.06
C ALA A 30 5.36 0.88 4.41
N GLN A 31 5.82 -0.37 4.26
CA GLN A 31 7.09 -0.66 3.57
C GLN A 31 7.06 -0.20 2.11
N MET A 32 5.95 -0.40 1.40
CA MET A 32 5.81 0.08 0.02
C MET A 32 5.87 1.61 -0.06
N LEU A 33 5.18 2.30 0.84
CA LEU A 33 5.16 3.76 0.88
C LEU A 33 6.52 4.33 1.28
N CYS A 34 7.19 3.74 2.27
CA CYS A 34 8.53 4.13 2.68
C CYS A 34 9.54 3.92 1.54
N THR A 35 9.43 2.80 0.83
CA THR A 35 10.30 2.50 -0.31
C THR A 35 10.10 3.52 -1.44
N ALA A 36 8.87 3.98 -1.66
CA ALA A 36 8.62 5.08 -2.60
C ALA A 36 9.41 6.33 -2.23
N HIS A 37 9.38 6.73 -0.95
CA HIS A 37 10.19 7.84 -0.47
C HIS A 37 11.69 7.60 -0.62
N ARG A 38 12.16 6.38 -0.38
CA ARG A 38 13.59 6.03 -0.49
C ARG A 38 14.09 6.10 -1.94
N ILE A 39 13.23 5.81 -2.91
CA ILE A 39 13.64 5.73 -4.33
C ILE A 39 13.34 7.03 -5.07
N VAL A 40 12.16 7.62 -4.89
CA VAL A 40 11.76 8.83 -5.63
C VAL A 40 11.52 10.04 -4.70
N GLY A 41 12.01 9.97 -3.49
CA GLY A 41 11.89 11.04 -2.50
C GLY A 41 13.25 11.58 -2.07
N SER A 42 13.24 12.27 -0.93
CA SER A 42 14.43 12.84 -0.30
C SER A 42 14.97 11.89 0.75
N GLU A 43 16.26 11.55 0.64
CA GLU A 43 16.94 10.74 1.65
C GLU A 43 16.97 11.42 3.01
N ASP A 44 17.17 12.76 3.02
CA ASP A 44 17.14 13.55 4.26
C ASP A 44 15.79 13.43 4.95
N TYR A 45 14.69 13.51 4.20
CA TYR A 45 13.34 13.34 4.74
C TYR A 45 13.17 11.93 5.34
N CYS A 46 13.62 10.90 4.63
CA CYS A 46 13.54 9.52 5.10
C CYS A 46 14.29 9.32 6.41
N ASN A 47 15.50 9.89 6.50
CA ASN A 47 16.35 9.74 7.69
C ASN A 47 15.81 10.57 8.86
N LYS A 48 15.33 11.77 8.59
CA LYS A 48 14.73 12.65 9.62
C LYS A 48 13.54 12.00 10.29
N HIS A 49 12.70 11.29 9.53
CA HIS A 49 11.47 10.67 10.02
C HIS A 49 11.62 9.17 10.31
N ASP A 50 12.84 8.66 10.21
CA ASP A 50 13.14 7.25 10.46
C ASP A 50 12.20 6.30 9.70
N LEU A 51 12.03 6.55 8.41
CA LEU A 51 11.22 5.69 7.56
C LEU A 51 11.85 4.31 7.44
N TYR A 52 11.03 3.30 7.24
CA TYR A 52 11.53 1.95 7.02
C TYR A 52 12.52 1.94 5.85
N LYS A 53 13.49 1.05 5.94
CA LYS A 53 14.48 0.87 4.87
C LYS A 53 13.80 0.33 3.62
N LYS A 54 14.44 0.56 2.47
CA LYS A 54 13.99 0.05 1.18
C LYS A 54 13.78 -1.46 1.26
N ALA A 55 12.58 -1.93 0.91
CA ALA A 55 12.20 -3.34 0.98
C ALA A 55 11.48 -3.75 -0.31
N TYR A 56 11.83 -4.92 -0.85
CA TYR A 56 11.18 -5.48 -2.05
C TYR A 56 11.00 -4.46 -3.17
N TRP A 57 12.01 -3.61 -3.38
CA TRP A 57 11.93 -2.42 -4.23
C TRP A 57 11.57 -2.73 -5.69
N ASN A 58 11.87 -3.93 -6.16
CA ASN A 58 11.59 -4.38 -7.52
C ASN A 58 10.29 -5.17 -7.66
N HIS A 59 9.54 -5.36 -6.59
CA HIS A 59 8.26 -6.05 -6.63
C HIS A 59 7.23 -5.19 -7.36
N PRO A 60 6.37 -5.78 -8.24
CA PRO A 60 5.39 -5.00 -9.02
C PRO A 60 4.51 -4.07 -8.20
N CYS A 61 4.06 -4.49 -7.03
CA CYS A 61 3.23 -3.65 -6.16
C CYS A 61 4.03 -2.46 -5.60
N THR A 62 5.29 -2.68 -5.25
CA THR A 62 6.17 -1.62 -4.74
C THR A 62 6.50 -0.62 -5.84
N VAL A 63 6.73 -1.09 -7.06
CA VAL A 63 6.93 -0.23 -8.23
C VAL A 63 5.68 0.60 -8.50
N TRP A 64 4.51 -0.03 -8.51
CA TRP A 64 3.24 0.66 -8.72
C TRP A 64 3.03 1.80 -7.71
N ALA A 65 3.37 1.57 -6.45
CA ALA A 65 3.19 2.57 -5.38
C ALA A 65 3.93 3.87 -5.66
N ARG A 66 5.04 3.83 -6.40
CA ARG A 66 5.87 5.01 -6.70
C ARG A 66 5.79 5.51 -8.15
N GLU A 67 4.96 4.89 -8.98
CA GLU A 67 4.85 5.30 -10.38
C GLU A 67 4.30 6.71 -10.54
N CYS A 68 3.35 7.10 -9.71
CA CYS A 68 2.78 8.45 -9.74
C CYS A 68 2.09 8.80 -8.42
N SER A 69 1.82 10.10 -8.25
CA SER A 69 1.18 10.62 -7.03
C SER A 69 -0.20 10.01 -6.79
N ALA A 70 -1.00 9.78 -7.83
CA ALA A 70 -2.34 9.18 -7.65
C ALA A 70 -2.25 7.77 -7.07
N ASN A 71 -1.28 6.96 -7.51
CA ASN A 71 -1.04 5.62 -6.96
C ASN A 71 -0.65 5.69 -5.48
N TYR A 72 0.31 6.56 -5.16
CA TYR A 72 0.79 6.75 -3.79
C TYR A 72 -0.36 7.18 -2.87
N LEU A 73 -1.15 8.15 -3.28
CA LEU A 73 -2.26 8.66 -2.46
C LEU A 73 -3.34 7.62 -2.23
N TRP A 74 -3.66 6.81 -3.24
CA TRP A 74 -4.58 5.69 -3.06
C TRP A 74 -4.04 4.71 -2.02
N LEU A 75 -2.77 4.36 -2.14
CA LEU A 75 -2.15 3.40 -1.23
C LEU A 75 -2.03 3.97 0.19
N TYR A 76 -1.75 5.27 0.33
CA TYR A 76 -1.75 5.92 1.63
C TYR A 76 -3.14 5.90 2.28
N ALA A 77 -4.20 6.21 1.52
CA ALA A 77 -5.57 6.12 2.01
C ALA A 77 -5.91 4.69 2.45
N HIS A 78 -5.45 3.70 1.68
CA HIS A 78 -5.60 2.29 2.01
C HIS A 78 -4.83 1.92 3.28
N PHE A 79 -3.62 2.44 3.45
CA PHE A 79 -2.83 2.27 4.67
C PHE A 79 -3.59 2.75 5.91
N LEU A 80 -4.16 3.94 5.85
CA LEU A 80 -4.97 4.47 6.95
C LEU A 80 -6.22 3.61 7.20
N ALA A 81 -6.88 3.18 6.14
CA ALA A 81 -8.06 2.33 6.24
C ALA A 81 -7.74 0.95 6.84
N LEU A 82 -6.59 0.36 6.48
CA LEU A 82 -6.11 -0.88 7.08
C LEU A 82 -5.87 -0.69 8.59
N GLY A 83 -5.28 0.43 8.97
CA GLY A 83 -5.05 0.77 10.36
C GLY A 83 -6.34 0.93 11.15
N ASN A 84 -7.33 1.60 10.58
CA ASN A 84 -8.64 1.77 11.20
C ASN A 84 -9.36 0.44 11.37
N GLU A 85 -9.32 -0.42 10.37
CA GLU A 85 -9.93 -1.75 10.43
C GLU A 85 -9.24 -2.64 11.44
N TYR A 86 -7.92 -2.58 11.50
CA TYR A 86 -7.14 -3.31 12.52
C TYR A 86 -7.54 -2.88 13.92
N LYS A 87 -7.64 -1.57 14.17
CA LYS A 87 -8.05 -1.03 15.46
C LYS A 87 -9.48 -1.46 15.82
N PHE A 88 -10.37 -1.46 14.84
CA PHE A 88 -11.75 -1.90 15.03
C PHE A 88 -11.84 -3.37 15.46
N ARG A 89 -11.06 -4.25 14.77
CA ARG A 89 -11.10 -5.69 15.05
C ARG A 89 -10.33 -6.10 16.30
N TYR A 90 -9.20 -5.43 16.60
CA TYR A 90 -8.27 -5.85 17.64
C TYR A 90 -8.17 -4.89 18.83
N GLY A 91 -8.84 -3.75 18.77
CA GLY A 91 -8.92 -2.81 19.91
C GLY A 91 -7.67 -1.99 20.19
N ARG A 92 -6.68 -1.98 19.28
CA ARG A 92 -5.43 -1.22 19.44
C ARG A 92 -4.91 -0.71 18.11
N GLU A 93 -4.14 0.38 18.15
CA GLU A 93 -3.51 0.93 16.96
C GLU A 93 -2.32 0.06 16.53
N HIS A 94 -2.22 -0.21 15.24
CA HIS A 94 -1.08 -0.94 14.68
C HIS A 94 0.19 -0.08 14.78
N ALA A 95 1.32 -0.70 15.15
CA ALA A 95 2.59 0.01 15.34
C ALA A 95 3.04 0.82 14.12
N SER A 96 2.82 0.31 12.90
CA SER A 96 3.18 1.02 11.68
C SER A 96 2.35 2.29 11.49
N ILE A 97 1.09 2.30 11.91
CA ILE A 97 0.24 3.49 11.86
C ILE A 97 0.76 4.53 12.85
N THR A 98 1.01 4.12 14.09
CA THR A 98 1.53 5.02 15.12
C THR A 98 2.82 5.70 14.66
N LYS A 99 3.72 4.93 14.07
CA LYS A 99 5.03 5.43 13.64
C LYS A 99 4.94 6.31 12.39
N LEU A 100 4.13 5.94 11.40
CA LEU A 100 4.29 6.44 10.03
C LEU A 100 3.10 7.21 9.47
N LYS A 101 1.98 7.25 10.17
CA LYS A 101 0.79 7.98 9.70
C LYS A 101 1.10 9.41 9.26
N MET A 102 1.84 10.17 10.08
CA MET A 102 2.15 11.55 9.78
C MET A 102 3.25 11.71 8.72
N PRO A 103 4.40 11.03 8.83
CA PRO A 103 5.45 11.17 7.82
C PRO A 103 5.01 10.77 6.40
N LEU A 104 4.19 9.74 6.27
CA LEU A 104 3.79 9.23 4.96
C LEU A 104 2.68 10.02 4.27
N VAL A 105 2.05 10.98 4.96
CA VAL A 105 1.07 11.87 4.32
C VAL A 105 1.71 12.71 3.23
N ARG A 106 3.01 13.00 3.34
CA ARG A 106 3.74 13.79 2.35
C ARG A 106 4.13 12.92 1.16
N LEU A 107 3.88 13.43 -0.05
CA LEU A 107 4.33 12.78 -1.28
C LEU A 107 5.87 12.74 -1.35
N PRO A 108 6.45 11.66 -1.93
CA PRO A 108 7.88 11.66 -2.23
C PRO A 108 8.26 12.86 -3.11
N ALA A 109 9.41 13.48 -2.83
CA ALA A 109 9.80 14.76 -3.43
C ALA A 109 9.86 14.74 -4.97
N ASN A 110 10.24 13.61 -5.55
CA ASN A 110 10.47 13.48 -7.01
C ASN A 110 9.47 12.55 -7.69
N ILE A 111 8.35 12.23 -7.04
CA ILE A 111 7.34 11.38 -7.64
C ILE A 111 6.66 12.10 -8.82
N LYS A 112 6.34 11.35 -9.87
CA LYS A 112 5.60 11.88 -11.01
C LYS A 112 4.21 12.31 -10.56
N LEU A 113 3.84 13.56 -10.82
CA LEU A 113 2.50 14.06 -10.48
C LEU A 113 1.50 13.62 -11.53
N SER A 114 0.40 13.02 -11.10
CA SER A 114 -0.68 12.58 -11.97
C SER A 114 -1.98 12.54 -11.20
N TYR A 115 -3.08 12.94 -11.84
CA TYR A 115 -4.42 12.83 -11.26
C TYR A 115 -5.03 11.45 -11.46
N LYS A 116 -4.47 10.65 -12.38
CA LYS A 116 -5.03 9.36 -12.75
C LYS A 116 -4.08 8.25 -12.32
N ARG A 117 -4.64 7.23 -11.66
CA ARG A 117 -3.89 6.03 -11.29
C ARG A 117 -3.55 5.19 -12.53
N THR A 118 -2.40 4.55 -12.51
CA THR A 118 -2.08 3.49 -13.47
C THR A 118 -2.76 2.19 -13.04
N PRO A 119 -2.94 1.21 -13.94
CA PRO A 119 -3.53 -0.07 -13.58
C PRO A 119 -2.77 -0.71 -12.42
N VAL A 120 -3.51 -1.16 -11.40
CA VAL A 120 -2.89 -1.77 -10.21
C VAL A 120 -2.16 -3.06 -10.59
N ALA A 121 -0.99 -3.27 -9.98
CA ALA A 121 -0.21 -4.47 -10.19
C ALA A 121 -0.95 -5.71 -9.67
N GLN A 122 -0.94 -6.79 -10.44
CA GLN A 122 -1.56 -8.06 -10.06
C GLN A 122 -0.46 -9.04 -9.64
N ALA A 123 -0.17 -9.08 -8.34
CA ALA A 123 0.86 -9.93 -7.76
C ALA A 123 0.28 -11.31 -7.45
N MET A 124 0.17 -12.14 -8.47
CA MET A 124 -0.44 -13.46 -8.39
C MET A 124 -0.01 -14.33 -9.56
N PRO A 125 -0.22 -15.67 -9.50
CA PRO A 125 0.03 -16.54 -10.64
C PRO A 125 -0.77 -16.08 -11.87
N HIS A 126 -0.18 -16.24 -13.05
CA HIS A 126 -0.74 -15.74 -14.32
C HIS A 126 -2.18 -16.23 -14.56
N GLU A 127 -2.51 -17.45 -14.12
CA GLU A 127 -3.85 -18.05 -14.30
C GLU A 127 -4.97 -17.24 -13.63
N TYR A 128 -4.66 -16.45 -12.60
CA TYR A 128 -5.65 -15.61 -11.90
C TYR A 128 -5.71 -14.19 -12.44
N LYS A 129 -4.75 -13.78 -13.26
CA LYS A 129 -4.72 -12.40 -13.79
C LYS A 129 -5.89 -12.15 -14.72
N ASN A 130 -6.44 -10.94 -14.66
CA ASN A 130 -7.62 -10.53 -15.41
C ASN A 130 -7.51 -9.05 -15.76
N ASP A 131 -8.19 -8.62 -16.82
CA ASP A 131 -8.26 -7.20 -17.15
C ASP A 131 -8.95 -6.39 -16.04
N ASP A 132 -9.85 -7.03 -15.29
CA ASP A 132 -10.44 -6.48 -14.07
C ASP A 132 -9.58 -6.90 -12.87
N PRO A 133 -8.79 -5.98 -12.29
CA PRO A 133 -7.91 -6.33 -11.17
C PRO A 133 -8.67 -6.76 -9.92
N ILE A 134 -9.87 -6.23 -9.69
CA ILE A 134 -10.70 -6.61 -8.54
C ILE A 134 -11.11 -8.07 -8.67
N LYS A 135 -11.57 -8.46 -9.84
CA LYS A 135 -11.93 -9.86 -10.11
C LYS A 135 -10.70 -10.77 -9.94
N ALA A 136 -9.55 -10.35 -10.45
CA ALA A 136 -8.31 -11.10 -10.33
C ALA A 136 -7.96 -11.37 -8.86
N TYR A 137 -7.98 -10.34 -8.02
CA TYR A 137 -7.66 -10.49 -6.61
C TYR A 137 -8.70 -11.31 -5.84
N ARG A 138 -9.97 -11.14 -6.15
CA ARG A 138 -11.03 -11.93 -5.53
C ARG A 138 -10.90 -13.41 -5.88
N ASP A 139 -10.66 -13.73 -7.14
CA ASP A 139 -10.49 -15.13 -7.60
C ASP A 139 -9.22 -15.74 -6.97
N TYR A 140 -8.12 -15.01 -6.94
CA TYR A 140 -6.86 -15.48 -6.34
C TYR A 140 -7.02 -15.79 -4.86
N CYS A 141 -7.71 -14.94 -4.11
CA CYS A 141 -7.84 -15.08 -2.66
C CYS A 141 -8.91 -16.09 -2.23
N THR A 142 -9.76 -16.57 -3.15
CA THR A 142 -10.75 -17.63 -2.85
C THR A 142 -10.21 -19.03 -3.14
N HIS A 143 -9.01 -19.13 -3.69
CA HIS A 143 -8.33 -20.41 -4.01
C HIS A 143 -7.01 -20.59 -3.20
#